data_9fd648b4b6fcbd048c2505e523a171e7
#
_entry.id   9fd648b4b6fcbd048c2505e523a171e7
#
_cell.length_a   1.000
_cell.length_b   1.000
_cell.length_c   1.000
_cell.angle_alpha   90.00
_cell.angle_beta   90.00
_cell.angle_gamma   90.00
#
_symmetry.space_group_name_H-M   'P 1'
#
loop_
_entity.id
_entity.type
_entity.pdbx_description
1 polymer ?
#
loop_
_entity_poly.entity_id
_entity_poly.type
_entity_poly.pdbx_seq_one_letter_code
_entity_poly.pdbx_strand_id
1 'polypeptide(L)' 'MLPSPFLKVAGVCLLVIGLYDTNLYHYALTRSEDTFDFFGRRLAPGHPLVKIGFIVVLAFYYLVGTLMVIFG' A
#
# COMPACT_ATOMS: atom_id res chain seq x y z
N MET A 1 -21.31 -18.99 1.18
CA MET A 1 -21.24 -17.61 0.68
C MET A 1 -20.99 -17.65 -0.83
N LEU A 2 -21.80 -16.96 -1.61
CA LEU A 2 -21.65 -16.96 -3.06
C LEU A 2 -20.39 -16.22 -3.46
N PRO A 3 -19.55 -16.80 -4.34
CA PRO A 3 -18.40 -16.09 -4.86
C PRO A 3 -18.86 -14.86 -5.63
N SER A 4 -18.34 -13.73 -5.28
CA SER A 4 -18.69 -12.47 -5.93
C SER A 4 -17.53 -12.06 -6.84
N PRO A 5 -17.76 -11.91 -8.15
CA PRO A 5 -16.73 -11.36 -9.03
C PRO A 5 -16.31 -9.95 -8.59
N PHE A 6 -17.18 -9.25 -7.90
CA PHE A 6 -16.89 -7.94 -7.35
C PHE A 6 -15.78 -7.99 -6.31
N LEU A 7 -15.81 -9.00 -5.43
CA LEU A 7 -14.74 -9.17 -4.42
C LEU A 7 -13.39 -9.46 -5.08
N LYS A 8 -13.37 -10.30 -6.10
CA LYS A 8 -12.13 -10.57 -6.83
C LYS A 8 -11.57 -9.33 -7.49
N VAL A 9 -12.42 -8.55 -8.14
CA VAL A 9 -12.01 -7.30 -8.78
C VAL A 9 -11.48 -6.32 -7.73
N ALA A 10 -12.17 -6.17 -6.61
CA ALA A 10 -11.74 -5.31 -5.53
C ALA A 10 -10.39 -5.75 -4.96
N GLY A 11 -10.20 -7.06 -4.78
CA GLY A 11 -8.93 -7.61 -4.29
C GLY A 11 -7.79 -7.34 -5.25
N VAL A 12 -8.01 -7.52 -6.55
CA VAL A 12 -7.01 -7.20 -7.58
C VAL A 12 -6.68 -5.71 -7.56
N CYS A 13 -7.68 -4.85 -7.42
CA CYS A 13 -7.47 -3.41 -7.31
C CYS A 13 -6.61 -3.06 -6.10
N LEU A 14 -6.86 -3.68 -4.95
CA LEU A 14 -6.05 -3.47 -3.76
C LEU A 14 -4.60 -3.91 -3.98
N LEU A 15 -4.39 -5.05 -4.64
CA LEU A 15 -3.04 -5.53 -4.95
C LEU A 15 -2.31 -4.56 -5.90
N VAL A 16 -3.01 -4.04 -6.90
CA VAL A 16 -2.43 -3.06 -7.84
C VAL A 16 -2.07 -1.76 -7.11
N ILE A 17 -2.94 -1.29 -6.23
CA ILE A 17 -2.67 -0.10 -5.41
C ILE A 17 -1.45 -0.35 -4.52
N GLY A 18 -1.36 -1.52 -3.90
CA GLY A 18 -0.22 -1.90 -3.08
C GLY A 18 1.08 -1.90 -3.87
N LEU A 19 1.07 -2.44 -5.10
CA LEU A 19 2.25 -2.41 -5.98
C LEU A 19 2.63 -0.98 -6.34
N TYR A 20 1.66 -0.14 -6.64
CA TYR A 20 1.91 1.28 -6.94
C TYR A 20 2.54 1.98 -5.73
N ASP A 21 1.99 1.78 -4.54
CA ASP A 21 2.53 2.38 -3.32
C ASP A 21 3.94 1.88 -3.02
N THR A 22 4.21 0.60 -3.28
CA THR A 22 5.56 0.03 -3.11
C THR A 22 6.55 0.73 -4.03
N ASN A 23 6.19 0.90 -5.30
CA ASN A 23 7.04 1.58 -6.27
C ASN A 23 7.24 3.04 -5.89
N LEU A 24 6.20 3.72 -5.44
CA LEU A 24 6.26 5.10 -5.01
C LEU A 24 7.20 5.26 -3.82
N TYR A 25 7.09 4.38 -2.83
CA TYR A 25 7.95 4.39 -1.65
C TYR A 25 9.42 4.14 -2.05
N HIS A 26 9.66 3.15 -2.89
CA HIS A 26 11.00 2.84 -3.37
C HIS A 26 11.60 4.01 -4.15
N TYR A 27 10.80 4.64 -5.01
CA TYR A 27 11.21 5.81 -5.76
C TYR A 27 11.58 6.97 -4.82
N ALA A 28 10.78 7.21 -3.79
CA ALA A 28 11.04 8.27 -2.83
C ALA A 28 12.28 8.00 -1.98
N LEU A 29 12.56 6.74 -1.66
CA LEU A 29 13.78 6.37 -0.94
C LEU A 29 15.04 6.61 -1.78
N THR A 30 14.94 6.41 -3.11
CA THR A 30 16.07 6.69 -3.99
C THR A 30 16.29 8.18 -4.20
N ARG A 31 15.25 8.98 -4.06
CA ARG A 31 15.32 10.44 -4.12
C ARG A 31 15.13 11.01 -2.72
N SER A 32 16.23 11.36 -2.08
CA SER A 32 16.22 11.85 -0.71
C SER A 32 15.57 13.24 -0.54
N GLU A 33 15.17 13.88 -1.64
CA GLU A 33 14.54 15.21 -1.60
C GLU A 33 13.04 15.15 -1.41
N ASP A 34 12.41 14.02 -1.70
CA ASP A 34 10.96 13.90 -1.60
C ASP A 34 10.51 13.75 -0.16
N THR A 35 9.47 14.48 0.19
CA THR A 35 8.83 14.38 1.50
C THR A 35 7.41 13.90 1.33
N PHE A 36 6.94 13.09 2.29
CA PHE A 36 5.56 12.61 2.30
C PHE A 36 4.74 13.41 3.29
N ASP A 37 3.51 13.76 2.91
CA ASP A 37 2.52 14.26 3.84
C ASP A 37 1.94 13.10 4.63
N PHE A 38 2.29 13.03 5.89
CA PHE A 38 1.80 11.97 6.77
C PHE A 38 1.08 12.63 7.94
N PHE A 39 -0.24 12.49 7.99
CA PHE A 39 -1.10 13.12 9.00
C PHE A 39 -0.86 14.63 9.13
N GLY A 40 -0.69 15.31 8.00
CA GLY A 40 -0.45 16.75 7.98
C GLY A 40 0.97 17.17 8.31
N ARG A 41 1.89 16.22 8.48
CA ARG A 41 3.31 16.49 8.70
C ARG A 41 4.12 16.05 7.50
N ARG A 42 5.04 16.87 7.08
CA ARG A 42 5.98 16.51 6.03
C ARG A 42 7.14 15.74 6.65
N LEU A 43 7.25 14.48 6.32
CA LEU A 43 8.30 13.61 6.81
C LEU A 43 9.18 13.15 5.66
N ALA A 44 10.49 13.07 5.94
CA ALA A 44 11.43 12.53 4.97
C ALA A 44 11.15 11.03 4.73
N PRO A 45 11.41 10.51 3.51
CA PRO A 45 11.17 9.08 3.24
C PRO A 45 11.95 8.12 4.15
N GLY A 46 13.10 8.56 4.67
CA GLY A 46 13.88 7.77 5.61
C GLY A 46 13.42 7.86 7.06
N HIS A 47 12.37 8.64 7.34
CA HIS A 47 11.88 8.81 8.71
C HIS A 47 11.22 7.50 9.19
N PRO A 48 11.49 7.06 10.44
CA PRO A 48 10.94 5.79 10.93
C PRO A 48 9.40 5.74 10.90
N LEU A 49 8.72 6.85 11.14
CA LEU A 49 7.25 6.90 11.08
C LEU A 49 6.73 6.64 9.68
N VAL A 50 7.39 7.20 8.65
CA VAL A 50 7.03 6.97 7.26
C VAL A 50 7.27 5.51 6.90
N LYS A 51 8.40 4.96 7.28
CA LYS A 51 8.75 3.56 7.02
C LYS A 51 7.73 2.61 7.65
N ILE A 52 7.42 2.80 8.92
CA ILE A 52 6.45 1.97 9.63
C ILE A 52 5.07 2.12 8.99
N GLY A 53 4.65 3.35 8.69
CA GLY A 53 3.37 3.62 8.06
C GLY A 53 3.23 2.91 6.71
N PHE A 54 4.25 2.96 5.86
CA PHE A 54 4.23 2.27 4.57
C PHE A 54 4.19 0.76 4.75
N ILE A 55 4.97 0.20 5.67
CA ILE A 55 4.97 -1.25 5.93
C ILE A 55 3.59 -1.70 6.37
N VAL A 56 2.96 -1.00 7.29
CA VAL A 56 1.62 -1.34 7.79
C VAL A 56 0.58 -1.25 6.67
N VAL A 57 0.60 -0.17 5.90
CA VAL A 57 -0.36 0.04 4.81
C VAL A 57 -0.16 -1.01 3.71
N LEU A 58 1.07 -1.28 3.33
CA LEU A 58 1.37 -2.29 2.31
C LEU A 58 0.98 -3.69 2.77
N ALA A 59 1.27 -4.03 4.02
CA ALA A 59 0.85 -5.32 4.59
C ALA A 59 -0.67 -5.45 4.55
N PHE A 60 -1.39 -4.38 4.88
CA PHE A 60 -2.85 -4.36 4.82
C PHE A 60 -3.35 -4.59 3.39
N TYR A 61 -2.82 -3.85 2.42
CA TYR A 61 -3.24 -4.01 1.02
C TYR A 61 -2.97 -5.41 0.50
N TYR A 62 -1.78 -5.94 0.72
CA TYR A 62 -1.44 -7.26 0.21
C TYR A 62 -2.24 -8.36 0.91
N LEU A 63 -2.38 -8.29 2.23
CA LEU A 63 -3.11 -9.29 2.99
C LEU A 63 -4.59 -9.29 2.63
N VAL A 64 -5.24 -8.14 2.69
CA VAL A 64 -6.67 -8.03 2.40
C VAL A 64 -6.95 -8.33 0.92
N GLY A 65 -6.12 -7.79 0.03
CA GLY A 65 -6.28 -8.04 -1.41
C GLY A 65 -6.18 -9.52 -1.73
N THR A 66 -5.18 -10.22 -1.18
CA THR A 66 -5.00 -11.66 -1.39
C THR A 66 -6.19 -12.45 -0.83
N LEU A 67 -6.64 -12.13 0.37
CA LEU A 67 -7.80 -12.78 0.98
C LEU A 67 -9.06 -12.58 0.15
N MET A 68 -9.28 -11.37 -0.36
CA MET A 68 -10.44 -11.07 -1.21
C MET A 68 -10.40 -11.85 -2.52
N VAL A 69 -9.22 -12.02 -3.11
CA VAL A 69 -9.07 -12.80 -4.34
C VAL A 69 -9.30 -14.29 -4.07
N ILE A 70 -8.79 -14.81 -2.97
CA ILE A 70 -8.91 -16.23 -2.63
C ILE A 70 -10.35 -16.57 -2.24
N PHE A 71 -10.99 -15.77 -1.42
CA PHE A 71 -12.31 -16.03 -0.87
C PHE A 71 -13.45 -15.38 -1.68
N GLY A 72 -13.10 -14.56 -2.63
CA GLY A 72 -14.08 -13.90 -3.48
C GLY A 72 -14.67 -14.72 -4.63
#